data_6745c694e3a3058cdaf90b4367cb45a3
#
_entry.id   6745c694e3a3058cdaf90b4367cb45a3
#
_cell.length_a   1.000
_cell.length_b   1.000
_cell.length_c   1.000
_cell.angle_alpha   90.00
_cell.angle_beta   90.00
_cell.angle_gamma   90.00
#
_symmetry.space_group_name_H-M   'P 1'
#
loop_
_entity.id
_entity.type
_entity.pdbx_description
1 polymer ?
#
loop_
_entity_poly.entity_id
_entity_poly.type
_entity_poly.pdbx_seq_one_letter_code
_entity_poly.pdbx_strand_id
1 'polypeptide(L)'
;MDVAIFTGEASGDRVGAQLVQEMRRLRPDWTFWGAGGKYLRDAGVEVAADTSRWSVVGVAQGLALLPRAVHALNSLGRELERRRPGLVIAVDAGAFNIGFGPIRGICPRVREHLPETPIFYYFPPGSWRRQLNRTDLTEMADAVATPFPWSESELRRFGVDATFVGHPLLDLVQPSLPPDEFAARHGIDREHPVVGILPGSRRAEIEQILPVQLEAATVIHQRVPGVQFVLALAPTVDRARVEAMVAAHDRVHAARQQAEEALREAERLRASEGGEGAQAIGVPVGIDGQSLSPEEMARRQREWLRRAAEMPRPPAGPLPLALVDDATYDVMAASDVLLICSGTATLEAAILGKPMVILYRMGTNAVNRVQYVLVKKNLPRFIGLPNLLADREVVPERIQDAATPDGLAEPVIDYLLEPERMLQARKDLQAVISLLGEKGGAARAAALAVDLAERGRRQQPQQRGAPGTNGADGR
;
A
#
# COMPACT_ATOMS: atom_id res chain seq x y z
N MET A 1 -9.31 29.46 -11.77
CA MET A 1 -10.49 28.58 -11.60
C MET A 1 -10.38 27.89 -10.29
N ASP A 2 -11.47 27.73 -9.56
CA ASP A 2 -11.49 26.98 -8.31
C ASP A 2 -11.80 25.50 -8.60
N VAL A 3 -11.02 24.59 -8.03
CA VAL A 3 -11.10 23.14 -8.23
C VAL A 3 -11.25 22.49 -6.86
N ALA A 4 -12.24 21.62 -6.73
CA ALA A 4 -12.45 20.84 -5.52
C ALA A 4 -11.87 19.43 -5.68
N ILE A 5 -11.02 18.96 -4.74
CA ILE A 5 -10.43 17.61 -4.74
C ILE A 5 -10.76 16.87 -3.46
N PHE A 6 -11.16 15.61 -3.58
CA PHE A 6 -11.63 14.80 -2.47
C PHE A 6 -10.94 13.44 -2.41
N THR A 7 -10.16 13.24 -1.33
CA THR A 7 -9.49 11.99 -1.01
C THR A 7 -9.99 11.48 0.35
N GLY A 8 -10.07 10.17 0.55
CA GLY A 8 -10.66 9.58 1.75
C GLY A 8 -9.66 8.89 2.69
N GLU A 9 -8.40 8.72 2.27
CA GLU A 9 -7.36 8.06 3.05
C GLU A 9 -5.94 8.44 2.56
N ALA A 10 -4.92 8.05 3.34
CA ALA A 10 -3.54 8.50 3.11
C ALA A 10 -2.95 8.11 1.75
N SER A 11 -3.31 6.94 1.20
CA SER A 11 -2.87 6.52 -0.14
C SER A 11 -3.45 7.42 -1.23
N GLY A 12 -4.76 7.69 -1.15
CA GLY A 12 -5.45 8.63 -2.05
C GLY A 12 -4.95 10.05 -1.92
N ASP A 13 -4.61 10.49 -0.70
CA ASP A 13 -4.04 11.82 -0.42
C ASP A 13 -2.71 12.03 -1.17
N ARG A 14 -1.83 11.03 -1.16
CA ARG A 14 -0.54 11.08 -1.85
C ARG A 14 -0.71 11.11 -3.37
N VAL A 15 -1.58 10.26 -3.90
CA VAL A 15 -1.90 10.21 -5.35
C VAL A 15 -2.60 11.49 -5.81
N GLY A 16 -3.52 12.02 -5.01
CA GLY A 16 -4.20 13.29 -5.27
C GLY A 16 -3.25 14.48 -5.25
N ALA A 17 -2.28 14.50 -4.34
CA ALA A 17 -1.25 15.54 -4.28
C ALA A 17 -0.39 15.58 -5.54
N GLN A 18 0.02 14.42 -6.05
CA GLN A 18 0.77 14.31 -7.30
C GLN A 18 -0.06 14.85 -8.49
N LEU A 19 -1.35 14.48 -8.56
CA LEU A 19 -2.26 15.01 -9.59
C LEU A 19 -2.35 16.54 -9.53
N VAL A 20 -2.52 17.12 -8.32
CA VAL A 20 -2.58 18.58 -8.15
C VAL A 20 -1.29 19.26 -8.58
N GLN A 21 -0.12 18.69 -8.26
CA GLN A 21 1.17 19.23 -8.69
C GLN A 21 1.28 19.28 -10.22
N GLU A 22 0.86 18.22 -10.92
CA GLU A 22 0.86 18.20 -12.38
C GLU A 22 -0.18 19.18 -12.97
N MET A 23 -1.37 19.28 -12.36
CA MET A 23 -2.37 20.27 -12.79
C MET A 23 -1.88 21.71 -12.61
N ARG A 24 -1.16 22.02 -11.51
CA ARG A 24 -0.55 23.35 -11.29
C ARG A 24 0.52 23.69 -12.32
N ARG A 25 1.25 22.69 -12.84
CA ARG A 25 2.20 22.91 -13.95
C ARG A 25 1.47 23.33 -15.23
N LEU A 26 0.30 22.75 -15.49
CA LEU A 26 -0.51 23.07 -16.66
C LEU A 26 -1.31 24.36 -16.49
N ARG A 27 -1.78 24.62 -15.28
CA ARG A 27 -2.66 25.75 -14.92
C ARG A 27 -2.23 26.37 -13.58
N PRO A 28 -1.19 27.21 -13.58
CA PRO A 28 -0.72 27.88 -12.36
C PRO A 28 -1.74 28.84 -11.73
N ASP A 29 -2.70 29.29 -12.53
CA ASP A 29 -3.77 30.21 -12.14
C ASP A 29 -4.93 29.51 -11.40
N TRP A 30 -4.93 28.19 -11.28
CA TRP A 30 -6.00 27.44 -10.61
C TRP A 30 -5.76 27.34 -9.11
N THR A 31 -6.85 27.45 -8.35
CA THR A 31 -6.88 27.25 -6.90
C THR A 31 -7.48 25.90 -6.57
N PHE A 32 -6.98 25.27 -5.49
CA PHE A 32 -7.42 23.93 -5.10
C PHE A 32 -7.84 23.91 -3.63
N TRP A 33 -8.97 23.29 -3.37
CA TRP A 33 -9.47 23.06 -2.00
C TRP A 33 -10.17 21.70 -1.92
N GLY A 34 -10.46 21.21 -0.71
CA GLY A 34 -11.22 19.98 -0.58
C GLY A 34 -10.98 19.19 0.70
N ALA A 35 -10.98 17.85 0.58
CA ALA A 35 -10.74 16.96 1.69
C ALA A 35 -9.51 16.07 1.42
N GLY A 36 -8.63 15.96 2.43
CA GLY A 36 -7.40 15.18 2.33
C GLY A 36 -6.54 15.31 3.58
N GLY A 37 -5.26 15.06 3.45
CA GLY A 37 -4.32 15.07 4.55
C GLY A 37 -3.10 15.97 4.32
N LYS A 38 -1.96 15.51 4.84
CA LYS A 38 -0.68 16.22 4.77
C LYS A 38 -0.21 16.44 3.34
N TYR A 39 -0.29 15.42 2.48
CA TYR A 39 0.27 15.50 1.12
C TYR A 39 -0.48 16.53 0.25
N LEU A 40 -1.80 16.61 0.35
CA LEU A 40 -2.57 17.66 -0.33
C LEU A 40 -2.24 19.06 0.22
N ARG A 41 -2.07 19.22 1.54
CA ARG A 41 -1.61 20.50 2.13
C ARG A 41 -0.24 20.92 1.59
N ASP A 42 0.70 19.99 1.56
CA ASP A 42 2.07 20.22 1.04
C ASP A 42 2.05 20.56 -0.46
N ALA A 43 1.07 20.04 -1.22
CA ALA A 43 0.82 20.41 -2.61
C ALA A 43 0.08 21.77 -2.77
N GLY A 44 -0.21 22.46 -1.65
CA GLY A 44 -0.84 23.78 -1.64
C GLY A 44 -2.37 23.75 -1.79
N VAL A 45 -3.04 22.65 -1.46
CA VAL A 45 -4.50 22.55 -1.40
C VAL A 45 -5.01 23.08 -0.08
N GLU A 46 -6.06 23.91 -0.11
CA GLU A 46 -6.79 24.33 1.09
C GLU A 46 -7.63 23.13 1.61
N VAL A 47 -7.15 22.46 2.66
CA VAL A 47 -7.83 21.28 3.22
C VAL A 47 -8.92 21.73 4.18
N ALA A 48 -10.17 21.69 3.71
CA ALA A 48 -11.36 22.02 4.49
C ALA A 48 -11.80 20.88 5.45
N ALA A 49 -11.45 19.63 5.13
CA ALA A 49 -11.68 18.48 6.01
C ALA A 49 -10.48 17.53 5.98
N ASP A 50 -9.95 17.21 7.17
CA ASP A 50 -8.83 16.27 7.29
C ASP A 50 -9.35 14.82 7.31
N THR A 51 -9.04 14.07 6.24
CA THR A 51 -9.42 12.67 6.07
C THR A 51 -8.30 11.68 6.38
N SER A 52 -7.12 12.14 6.76
CA SER A 52 -5.93 11.30 6.97
C SER A 52 -6.13 10.20 8.02
N ARG A 53 -7.07 10.39 8.95
CA ARG A 53 -7.41 9.45 10.03
C ARG A 53 -8.68 8.64 9.79
N TRP A 54 -9.24 8.67 8.58
CA TRP A 54 -10.52 7.99 8.25
C TRP A 54 -10.34 6.57 7.74
N SER A 55 -9.12 6.12 7.58
CA SER A 55 -8.80 4.73 7.24
C SER A 55 -9.27 3.77 8.34
N VAL A 56 -10.25 2.91 8.03
CA VAL A 56 -10.90 2.00 8.97
C VAL A 56 -10.74 0.57 8.55
N VAL A 57 -10.38 -0.30 9.48
CA VAL A 57 -10.44 -1.75 9.34
C VAL A 57 -11.53 -2.31 10.26
N GLY A 58 -12.64 -2.74 9.65
CA GLY A 58 -13.72 -3.41 10.35
C GLY A 58 -14.98 -2.56 10.59
N VAL A 59 -16.13 -3.25 10.68
CA VAL A 59 -17.47 -2.65 10.77
C VAL A 59 -17.64 -1.79 12.02
N ALA A 60 -17.14 -2.23 13.17
CA ALA A 60 -17.28 -1.51 14.44
C ALA A 60 -16.56 -0.15 14.42
N GLN A 61 -15.34 -0.09 13.86
CA GLN A 61 -14.61 1.17 13.70
C GLN A 61 -15.28 2.07 12.67
N GLY A 62 -15.81 1.48 11.58
CA GLY A 62 -16.59 2.20 10.57
C GLY A 62 -17.82 2.89 11.17
N LEU A 63 -18.59 2.18 11.99
CA LEU A 63 -19.73 2.73 12.69
C LEU A 63 -19.37 3.87 13.63
N ALA A 64 -18.26 3.78 14.36
CA ALA A 64 -17.78 4.84 15.26
C ALA A 64 -17.37 6.13 14.52
N LEU A 65 -16.91 6.03 13.27
CA LEU A 65 -16.54 7.19 12.45
C LEU A 65 -17.71 7.80 11.66
N LEU A 66 -18.83 7.08 11.53
CA LEU A 66 -19.99 7.51 10.75
C LEU A 66 -20.47 8.92 11.07
N PRO A 67 -20.64 9.33 12.35
CA PRO A 67 -21.12 10.68 12.66
C PRO A 67 -20.16 11.77 12.17
N ARG A 68 -18.83 11.53 12.30
CA ARG A 68 -17.81 12.46 11.82
C ARG A 68 -17.78 12.55 10.30
N ALA A 69 -17.89 11.40 9.61
CA ALA A 69 -17.95 11.34 8.16
C ALA A 69 -19.18 12.06 7.60
N VAL A 70 -20.37 11.84 8.19
CA VAL A 70 -21.60 12.52 7.80
C VAL A 70 -21.49 14.04 8.06
N HIS A 71 -20.95 14.44 9.20
CA HIS A 71 -20.73 15.86 9.49
C HIS A 71 -19.82 16.53 8.45
N ALA A 72 -18.70 15.89 8.12
CA ALA A 72 -17.77 16.39 7.12
C ALA A 72 -18.39 16.43 5.72
N LEU A 73 -19.12 15.38 5.30
CA LEU A 73 -19.83 15.36 4.02
C LEU A 73 -20.84 16.49 3.92
N ASN A 74 -21.57 16.79 5.01
CA ASN A 74 -22.52 17.90 5.04
C ASN A 74 -21.83 19.27 5.01
N SER A 75 -20.68 19.41 5.69
CA SER A 75 -19.88 20.64 5.65
C SER A 75 -19.29 20.89 4.26
N LEU A 76 -18.73 19.85 3.65
CA LEU A 76 -18.17 19.91 2.30
C LEU A 76 -19.27 20.17 1.24
N GLY A 77 -20.46 19.60 1.42
CA GLY A 77 -21.61 19.90 0.55
C GLY A 77 -21.95 21.39 0.55
N ARG A 78 -22.01 22.03 1.73
CA ARG A 78 -22.24 23.49 1.83
C ARG A 78 -21.12 24.30 1.19
N GLU A 79 -19.86 23.87 1.35
CA GLU A 79 -18.72 24.53 0.68
C GLU A 79 -18.79 24.39 -0.84
N LEU A 80 -19.19 23.24 -1.36
CA LEU A 80 -19.44 23.04 -2.79
C LEU A 80 -20.49 24.01 -3.34
N GLU A 81 -21.63 24.15 -2.66
CA GLU A 81 -22.70 25.08 -3.03
C GLU A 81 -22.24 26.54 -2.99
N ARG A 82 -21.44 26.89 -1.98
CA ARG A 82 -20.91 28.25 -1.79
C ARG A 82 -19.86 28.62 -2.82
N ARG A 83 -18.87 27.74 -3.07
CA ARG A 83 -17.71 28.02 -3.93
C ARG A 83 -17.98 27.75 -5.41
N ARG A 84 -18.91 26.86 -5.71
CA ARG A 84 -19.26 26.46 -7.08
C ARG A 84 -18.03 26.19 -7.95
N PRO A 85 -17.22 25.16 -7.61
CA PRO A 85 -15.96 24.88 -8.31
C PRO A 85 -16.22 24.60 -9.79
N GLY A 86 -15.27 24.98 -10.65
CA GLY A 86 -15.33 24.71 -12.08
C GLY A 86 -14.96 23.26 -12.45
N LEU A 87 -14.47 22.49 -11.49
CA LEU A 87 -14.17 21.05 -11.61
C LEU A 87 -14.22 20.41 -10.21
N VAL A 88 -14.79 19.22 -10.13
CA VAL A 88 -14.68 18.35 -8.97
C VAL A 88 -13.84 17.13 -9.30
N ILE A 89 -12.86 16.82 -8.47
CA ILE A 89 -11.99 15.66 -8.59
C ILE A 89 -12.24 14.70 -7.43
N ALA A 90 -12.70 13.50 -7.73
CA ALA A 90 -12.81 12.40 -6.78
C ALA A 90 -11.62 11.46 -6.94
N VAL A 91 -10.91 11.14 -5.85
CA VAL A 91 -9.77 10.24 -5.88
C VAL A 91 -10.04 9.04 -4.99
N ASP A 92 -10.04 7.84 -5.56
CA ASP A 92 -10.29 6.58 -4.85
C ASP A 92 -11.51 6.64 -3.90
N ALA A 93 -11.39 6.15 -2.66
CA ALA A 93 -12.31 6.36 -1.52
C ALA A 93 -13.81 6.24 -1.84
N GLY A 94 -14.25 5.08 -2.37
CA GLY A 94 -15.64 4.87 -2.83
C GLY A 94 -16.71 5.21 -1.80
N ALA A 95 -16.54 4.83 -0.54
CA ALA A 95 -17.50 5.14 0.52
C ALA A 95 -17.65 6.64 0.75
N PHE A 96 -16.61 7.43 0.55
CA PHE A 96 -16.61 8.88 0.71
C PHE A 96 -17.07 9.60 -0.55
N ASN A 97 -16.56 9.20 -1.71
CA ASN A 97 -16.86 9.87 -2.98
C ASN A 97 -18.19 9.44 -3.60
N ILE A 98 -18.55 8.16 -3.48
CA ILE A 98 -19.80 7.61 -4.06
C ILE A 98 -20.87 7.51 -2.99
N GLY A 99 -20.52 6.93 -1.84
CA GLY A 99 -21.42 6.74 -0.70
C GLY A 99 -21.45 5.30 -0.20
N PHE A 100 -22.16 5.10 0.90
CA PHE A 100 -22.34 3.80 1.54
C PHE A 100 -23.76 3.67 2.10
N GLY A 101 -24.52 2.72 1.59
CA GLY A 101 -25.93 2.52 1.96
C GLY A 101 -26.76 3.80 1.76
N PRO A 102 -27.44 4.33 2.78
CA PRO A 102 -28.23 5.56 2.66
C PRO A 102 -27.41 6.85 2.66
N ILE A 103 -26.09 6.76 2.92
CA ILE A 103 -25.20 7.92 3.01
C ILE A 103 -24.68 8.26 1.62
N ARG A 104 -25.11 9.39 1.07
CA ARG A 104 -24.63 9.92 -0.20
C ARG A 104 -23.23 10.51 -0.06
N GLY A 105 -22.31 10.10 -0.95
CA GLY A 105 -20.96 10.65 -1.05
C GLY A 105 -20.92 12.02 -1.75
N ILE A 106 -19.72 12.45 -2.09
CA ILE A 106 -19.47 13.75 -2.74
C ILE A 106 -20.07 13.80 -4.14
N CYS A 107 -19.83 12.81 -5.01
CA CYS A 107 -20.30 12.82 -6.40
C CYS A 107 -21.82 12.93 -6.54
N PRO A 108 -22.64 12.12 -5.81
CA PRO A 108 -24.10 12.29 -5.84
C PRO A 108 -24.58 13.68 -5.38
N ARG A 109 -23.89 14.29 -4.40
CA ARG A 109 -24.23 15.65 -3.93
C ARG A 109 -23.91 16.70 -4.98
N VAL A 110 -22.78 16.56 -5.68
CA VAL A 110 -22.44 17.46 -6.80
C VAL A 110 -23.49 17.35 -7.90
N ARG A 111 -23.90 16.15 -8.27
CA ARG A 111 -24.96 15.95 -9.28
C ARG A 111 -26.30 16.56 -8.89
N GLU A 112 -26.64 16.52 -7.59
CA GLU A 112 -27.89 17.07 -7.08
C GLU A 112 -27.89 18.61 -7.02
N HIS A 113 -26.81 19.21 -6.53
CA HIS A 113 -26.77 20.65 -6.23
C HIS A 113 -26.01 21.48 -7.29
N LEU A 114 -25.11 20.85 -8.05
CA LEU A 114 -24.26 21.48 -9.05
C LEU A 114 -24.18 20.60 -10.33
N PRO A 115 -25.32 20.31 -11.00
CA PRO A 115 -25.37 19.35 -12.11
C PRO A 115 -24.46 19.70 -13.28
N GLU A 116 -24.19 20.99 -13.49
CA GLU A 116 -23.33 21.49 -14.58
C GLU A 116 -21.82 21.41 -14.25
N THR A 117 -21.44 21.11 -12.99
CA THR A 117 -20.04 21.01 -12.61
C THR A 117 -19.47 19.67 -13.04
N PRO A 118 -18.44 19.64 -13.91
CA PRO A 118 -17.83 18.40 -14.33
C PRO A 118 -17.17 17.67 -13.17
N ILE A 119 -17.29 16.33 -13.16
CA ILE A 119 -16.66 15.44 -12.19
C ILE A 119 -15.64 14.57 -12.90
N PHE A 120 -14.41 14.67 -12.48
CA PHE A 120 -13.30 13.82 -12.88
C PHE A 120 -13.03 12.79 -11.78
N TYR A 121 -13.14 11.50 -12.09
CA TYR A 121 -12.83 10.46 -11.13
C TYR A 121 -11.45 9.86 -11.43
N TYR A 122 -10.52 10.07 -10.53
CA TYR A 122 -9.17 9.51 -10.61
C TYR A 122 -9.04 8.29 -9.71
N PHE A 123 -8.62 7.17 -10.30
CA PHE A 123 -8.40 5.94 -9.55
C PHE A 123 -9.67 5.38 -8.89
N PRO A 124 -10.75 5.09 -9.61
CA PRO A 124 -11.99 4.64 -9.00
C PRO A 124 -11.79 3.31 -8.23
N PRO A 125 -12.48 3.13 -7.07
CA PRO A 125 -12.32 1.95 -6.24
C PRO A 125 -12.70 0.67 -6.98
N GLY A 126 -11.93 -0.39 -6.76
CA GLY A 126 -12.13 -1.69 -7.42
C GLY A 126 -11.58 -1.78 -8.84
N SER A 127 -10.88 -0.76 -9.34
CA SER A 127 -10.24 -0.76 -10.67
C SER A 127 -9.31 -1.96 -10.93
N TRP A 128 -8.77 -2.56 -9.87
CA TRP A 128 -7.95 -3.77 -9.95
C TRP A 128 -8.74 -5.02 -10.37
N ARG A 129 -10.09 -5.02 -10.27
CA ARG A 129 -10.93 -6.15 -10.67
C ARG A 129 -11.01 -6.24 -12.19
N ARG A 130 -10.88 -7.45 -12.73
CA ARG A 130 -11.02 -7.72 -14.17
C ARG A 130 -12.48 -7.71 -14.65
N GLN A 131 -13.42 -7.84 -13.72
CA GLN A 131 -14.86 -7.71 -13.99
C GLN A 131 -15.42 -6.62 -13.08
N LEU A 132 -15.73 -5.50 -13.69
CA LEU A 132 -16.31 -4.34 -13.01
C LEU A 132 -17.79 -4.22 -13.38
N ASN A 133 -18.65 -4.25 -12.39
CA ASN A 133 -20.02 -3.81 -12.55
C ASN A 133 -20.15 -2.43 -11.87
N ARG A 134 -19.91 -1.36 -12.63
CA ARG A 134 -19.83 0.01 -12.15
C ARG A 134 -20.66 0.94 -13.03
N THR A 135 -21.90 0.55 -13.31
CA THR A 135 -22.90 1.39 -14.00
C THR A 135 -23.20 2.69 -13.25
N ASP A 136 -22.97 2.69 -11.92
CA ASP A 136 -23.09 3.89 -11.08
C ASP A 136 -22.17 5.04 -11.52
N LEU A 137 -20.98 4.74 -12.08
CA LEU A 137 -20.05 5.77 -12.52
C LEU A 137 -20.50 6.55 -13.76
N THR A 138 -21.40 5.99 -14.59
CA THR A 138 -21.95 6.70 -15.75
C THR A 138 -22.75 7.95 -15.36
N GLU A 139 -23.41 7.91 -14.20
CA GLU A 139 -24.18 9.03 -13.67
C GLU A 139 -23.34 9.96 -12.79
N MET A 140 -22.25 9.45 -12.21
CA MET A 140 -21.45 10.15 -11.19
C MET A 140 -20.22 10.85 -11.73
N ALA A 141 -19.64 10.41 -12.85
CA ALA A 141 -18.39 10.97 -13.39
C ALA A 141 -18.56 11.31 -14.88
N ASP A 142 -18.01 12.43 -15.31
CA ASP A 142 -18.00 12.82 -16.73
C ASP A 142 -16.75 12.25 -17.44
N ALA A 143 -15.67 12.03 -16.70
CA ALA A 143 -14.51 11.29 -17.18
C ALA A 143 -13.82 10.55 -16.02
N VAL A 144 -13.21 9.42 -16.35
CA VAL A 144 -12.53 8.55 -15.40
C VAL A 144 -11.10 8.29 -15.88
N ALA A 145 -10.11 8.55 -15.04
CA ALA A 145 -8.75 8.09 -15.26
C ALA A 145 -8.46 6.85 -14.41
N THR A 146 -8.16 5.73 -15.06
CA THR A 146 -7.93 4.44 -14.40
C THR A 146 -6.47 4.01 -14.47
N PRO A 147 -5.94 3.34 -13.41
CA PRO A 147 -4.56 2.88 -13.35
C PRO A 147 -4.32 1.53 -14.02
N PHE A 148 -5.35 0.87 -14.55
CA PHE A 148 -5.24 -0.45 -15.15
C PHE A 148 -5.89 -0.53 -16.53
N PRO A 149 -5.24 -1.17 -17.53
CA PRO A 149 -5.74 -1.18 -18.92
C PRO A 149 -7.07 -1.92 -19.07
N TRP A 150 -7.29 -3.02 -18.33
CA TRP A 150 -8.57 -3.75 -18.38
C TRP A 150 -9.72 -2.93 -17.77
N SER A 151 -9.45 -2.05 -16.80
CA SER A 151 -10.45 -1.21 -16.20
C SER A 151 -10.99 -0.16 -17.18
N GLU A 152 -10.16 0.33 -18.11
CA GLU A 152 -10.61 1.20 -19.20
C GLU A 152 -11.64 0.50 -20.07
N SER A 153 -11.32 -0.70 -20.57
CA SER A 153 -12.21 -1.44 -21.46
C SER A 153 -13.54 -1.83 -20.79
N GLU A 154 -13.49 -2.26 -19.53
CA GLU A 154 -14.68 -2.61 -18.77
C GLU A 154 -15.57 -1.39 -18.47
N LEU A 155 -15.00 -0.26 -18.06
CA LEU A 155 -15.75 0.96 -17.77
C LEU A 155 -16.40 1.52 -19.05
N ARG A 156 -15.65 1.54 -20.17
CA ARG A 156 -16.19 1.96 -21.48
C ARG A 156 -17.35 1.07 -21.96
N ARG A 157 -17.30 -0.23 -21.65
CA ARG A 157 -18.39 -1.16 -21.96
C ARG A 157 -19.70 -0.77 -21.27
N PHE A 158 -19.63 -0.12 -20.11
CA PHE A 158 -20.79 0.41 -19.40
C PHE A 158 -21.12 1.87 -19.77
N GLY A 159 -20.46 2.44 -20.76
CA GLY A 159 -20.73 3.82 -21.21
C GLY A 159 -19.98 4.91 -20.42
N VAL A 160 -19.04 4.53 -19.56
CA VAL A 160 -18.19 5.49 -18.83
C VAL A 160 -17.07 5.99 -19.74
N ASP A 161 -16.86 7.31 -19.83
CA ASP A 161 -15.67 7.88 -20.49
C ASP A 161 -14.43 7.62 -19.63
N ALA A 162 -13.79 6.49 -19.87
CA ALA A 162 -12.64 6.05 -19.10
C ALA A 162 -11.38 6.01 -19.95
N THR A 163 -10.24 6.40 -19.37
CA THR A 163 -8.93 6.38 -20.00
C THR A 163 -7.91 5.74 -19.08
N PHE A 164 -7.15 4.78 -19.58
CA PHE A 164 -6.00 4.21 -18.90
C PHE A 164 -4.84 5.19 -18.93
N VAL A 165 -4.38 5.62 -17.77
CA VAL A 165 -3.32 6.63 -17.62
C VAL A 165 -2.01 6.07 -17.06
N GLY A 166 -1.94 4.78 -16.76
CA GLY A 166 -0.83 4.18 -16.01
C GLY A 166 -0.97 4.35 -14.50
N HIS A 167 -0.24 3.55 -13.76
CA HIS A 167 -0.36 3.52 -12.30
C HIS A 167 0.53 4.59 -11.64
N PRO A 168 -0.01 5.50 -10.82
CA PRO A 168 0.74 6.62 -10.23
C PRO A 168 1.88 6.17 -9.31
N LEU A 169 1.80 4.98 -8.72
CA LEU A 169 2.89 4.46 -7.89
C LEU A 169 4.20 4.25 -8.66
N LEU A 170 4.16 4.10 -9.99
CA LEU A 170 5.40 4.01 -10.80
C LEU A 170 6.26 5.28 -10.68
N ASP A 171 5.64 6.42 -10.43
CA ASP A 171 6.32 7.70 -10.24
C ASP A 171 6.63 7.99 -8.75
N LEU A 172 5.78 7.48 -7.84
CA LEU A 172 5.86 7.76 -6.41
C LEU A 172 6.85 6.85 -5.66
N VAL A 173 7.03 5.60 -6.13
CA VAL A 173 7.88 4.62 -5.46
C VAL A 173 9.33 4.84 -5.83
N GLN A 174 10.00 5.65 -5.03
CA GLN A 174 11.42 5.96 -5.18
C GLN A 174 12.08 5.96 -3.80
N PRO A 175 13.12 5.15 -3.59
CA PRO A 175 13.95 5.23 -2.40
C PRO A 175 14.61 6.62 -2.31
N SER A 176 14.75 7.13 -1.11
CA SER A 176 15.39 8.44 -0.85
C SER A 176 16.91 8.33 -0.86
N LEU A 177 17.44 7.14 -0.58
CA LEU A 177 18.87 6.83 -0.50
C LEU A 177 19.23 5.63 -1.35
N PRO A 178 20.47 5.57 -1.86
CA PRO A 178 21.02 4.33 -2.35
C PRO A 178 21.01 3.25 -1.27
N PRO A 179 20.73 1.96 -1.59
CA PRO A 179 20.62 0.89 -0.59
C PRO A 179 21.85 0.75 0.31
N ASP A 180 23.06 0.96 -0.22
CA ASP A 180 24.30 0.83 0.55
C ASP A 180 24.50 1.99 1.53
N GLU A 181 24.12 3.22 1.13
CA GLU A 181 24.14 4.38 2.03
C GLU A 181 23.11 4.24 3.15
N PHE A 182 21.91 3.75 2.82
CA PHE A 182 20.89 3.44 3.81
C PHE A 182 21.38 2.38 4.80
N ALA A 183 21.96 1.29 4.30
CA ALA A 183 22.50 0.20 5.10
C ALA A 183 23.59 0.70 6.08
N ALA A 184 24.54 1.48 5.57
CA ALA A 184 25.60 2.05 6.40
C ALA A 184 25.07 2.96 7.53
N ARG A 185 24.05 3.77 7.24
CA ARG A 185 23.40 4.64 8.25
C ARG A 185 22.71 3.87 9.38
N HIS A 186 22.20 2.69 9.07
CA HIS A 186 21.44 1.88 10.02
C HIS A 186 22.18 0.68 10.58
N GLY A 187 23.50 0.58 10.33
CA GLY A 187 24.36 -0.49 10.83
C GLY A 187 24.03 -1.86 10.24
N ILE A 188 23.52 -1.88 9.01
CA ILE A 188 23.17 -3.09 8.26
C ILE A 188 24.37 -3.51 7.43
N ASP A 189 24.79 -4.74 7.61
CA ASP A 189 25.85 -5.34 6.81
C ASP A 189 25.28 -5.95 5.52
N ARG A 190 25.65 -5.37 4.39
CA ARG A 190 25.20 -5.80 3.06
C ARG A 190 25.85 -7.09 2.56
N GLU A 191 26.81 -7.63 3.29
CA GLU A 191 27.36 -8.96 3.00
C GLU A 191 26.48 -10.10 3.50
N HIS A 192 25.47 -9.78 4.33
CA HIS A 192 24.53 -10.70 4.92
C HIS A 192 23.09 -10.46 4.43
N PRO A 193 22.22 -11.50 4.43
CA PRO A 193 20.83 -11.35 4.03
C PRO A 193 20.06 -10.35 4.89
N VAL A 194 19.22 -9.54 4.24
CA VAL A 194 18.39 -8.54 4.91
C VAL A 194 16.91 -8.83 4.66
N VAL A 195 16.17 -9.07 5.71
CA VAL A 195 14.72 -9.27 5.67
C VAL A 195 14.00 -8.00 6.16
N GLY A 196 13.23 -7.37 5.28
CA GLY A 196 12.41 -6.23 5.63
C GLY A 196 11.09 -6.66 6.28
N ILE A 197 10.73 -6.03 7.39
CA ILE A 197 9.48 -6.27 8.13
C ILE A 197 8.59 -5.04 8.00
N LEU A 198 7.41 -5.21 7.39
CA LEU A 198 6.41 -4.17 7.19
C LEU A 198 5.08 -4.60 7.82
N PRO A 199 4.84 -4.26 9.09
CA PRO A 199 3.68 -4.75 9.84
C PRO A 199 2.37 -4.03 9.51
N GLY A 200 2.42 -2.99 8.69
CA GLY A 200 1.29 -2.14 8.34
C GLY A 200 1.43 -0.72 8.88
N SER A 201 0.41 0.09 8.63
CA SER A 201 0.40 1.52 8.98
C SER A 201 -0.65 1.88 10.03
N ARG A 202 -1.51 0.93 10.40
CA ARG A 202 -2.60 1.13 11.37
C ARG A 202 -2.30 0.39 12.67
N ARG A 203 -2.65 1.02 13.78
CA ARG A 203 -2.45 0.41 15.11
C ARG A 203 -2.98 -1.03 15.21
N ALA A 204 -4.20 -1.27 14.71
CA ALA A 204 -4.82 -2.58 14.75
C ALA A 204 -4.08 -3.63 13.89
N GLU A 205 -3.49 -3.22 12.77
CA GLU A 205 -2.65 -4.08 11.93
C GLU A 205 -1.38 -4.48 12.71
N ILE A 206 -0.67 -3.51 13.24
CA ILE A 206 0.57 -3.74 14.00
C ILE A 206 0.34 -4.69 15.16
N GLU A 207 -0.71 -4.47 15.97
CA GLU A 207 -1.05 -5.33 17.11
C GLU A 207 -1.34 -6.79 16.73
N GLN A 208 -1.81 -7.04 15.50
CA GLN A 208 -2.17 -8.39 15.02
C GLN A 208 -1.06 -9.05 14.20
N ILE A 209 -0.24 -8.28 13.50
CA ILE A 209 0.68 -8.72 12.47
C ILE A 209 2.12 -8.78 12.98
N LEU A 210 2.58 -7.73 13.67
CA LEU A 210 3.96 -7.68 14.15
C LEU A 210 4.35 -8.86 15.04
N PRO A 211 3.53 -9.32 16.00
CA PRO A 211 3.93 -10.47 16.84
C PRO A 211 4.26 -11.72 16.03
N VAL A 212 3.47 -12.04 15.01
CA VAL A 212 3.72 -13.22 14.19
C VAL A 212 4.90 -13.03 13.24
N GLN A 213 5.16 -11.80 12.79
CA GLN A 213 6.35 -11.48 12.00
C GLN A 213 7.64 -11.62 12.84
N LEU A 214 7.62 -11.20 14.09
CA LEU A 214 8.77 -11.36 15.01
C LEU A 214 9.04 -12.85 15.32
N GLU A 215 8.02 -13.64 15.58
CA GLU A 215 8.17 -15.09 15.74
C GLU A 215 8.73 -15.74 14.46
N ALA A 216 8.24 -15.34 13.27
CA ALA A 216 8.78 -15.79 11.99
C ALA A 216 10.23 -15.37 11.80
N ALA A 217 10.59 -14.13 12.16
CA ALA A 217 11.96 -13.64 12.13
C ALA A 217 12.89 -14.47 13.02
N THR A 218 12.39 -14.92 14.17
CA THR A 218 13.13 -15.86 15.04
C THR A 218 13.41 -17.19 14.36
N VAL A 219 12.40 -17.78 13.69
CA VAL A 219 12.58 -19.04 12.93
C VAL A 219 13.60 -18.84 11.80
N ILE A 220 13.50 -17.73 11.06
CA ILE A 220 14.45 -17.38 9.98
C ILE A 220 15.86 -17.22 10.57
N HIS A 221 16.01 -16.47 11.66
CA HIS A 221 17.30 -16.23 12.30
C HIS A 221 17.99 -17.52 12.75
N GLN A 222 17.21 -18.50 13.23
CA GLN A 222 17.74 -19.81 13.64
C GLN A 222 18.23 -20.67 12.46
N ARG A 223 17.70 -20.43 11.24
CA ARG A 223 17.96 -21.26 10.05
C ARG A 223 18.83 -20.60 9.00
N VAL A 224 18.92 -19.27 9.01
CA VAL A 224 19.71 -18.49 8.04
C VAL A 224 20.78 -17.72 8.81
N PRO A 225 22.02 -18.17 8.82
CA PRO A 225 23.11 -17.50 9.53
C PRO A 225 23.35 -16.08 9.01
N GLY A 226 23.70 -15.18 9.90
CA GLY A 226 24.01 -13.80 9.57
C GLY A 226 22.83 -12.95 9.09
N VAL A 227 21.60 -13.52 9.00
CA VAL A 227 20.43 -12.76 8.57
C VAL A 227 20.15 -11.58 9.51
N GLN A 228 19.84 -10.44 8.94
CA GLN A 228 19.50 -9.21 9.62
C GLN A 228 18.06 -8.80 9.28
N PHE A 229 17.45 -8.05 10.17
CA PHE A 229 16.08 -7.58 10.00
C PHE A 229 16.01 -6.07 10.07
N VAL A 230 15.14 -5.49 9.22
CA VAL A 230 14.87 -4.05 9.23
C VAL A 230 13.36 -3.84 9.26
N LEU A 231 12.86 -3.21 10.32
CA LEU A 231 11.44 -2.94 10.49
C LEU A 231 11.13 -1.50 10.10
N ALA A 232 10.28 -1.33 9.09
CA ALA A 232 9.80 -0.03 8.64
C ALA A 232 8.61 0.44 9.49
N LEU A 233 8.74 1.62 10.09
CA LEU A 233 7.66 2.29 10.81
C LEU A 233 7.03 3.38 9.93
N ALA A 234 5.73 3.25 9.68
CA ALA A 234 4.99 4.30 9.00
C ALA A 234 4.85 5.55 9.91
N PRO A 235 4.76 6.77 9.36
CA PRO A 235 4.65 8.02 10.16
C PRO A 235 3.47 8.08 11.13
N THR A 236 2.47 7.21 10.92
CA THR A 236 1.26 7.12 11.75
C THR A 236 1.42 6.20 12.97
N VAL A 237 2.58 5.54 13.09
CA VAL A 237 2.84 4.49 14.08
C VAL A 237 3.58 5.06 15.28
N ASP A 238 3.15 4.67 16.47
CA ASP A 238 3.83 4.98 17.71
C ASP A 238 5.08 4.07 17.88
N ARG A 239 6.25 4.64 17.71
CA ARG A 239 7.54 3.96 17.81
C ARG A 239 7.73 3.31 19.19
N ALA A 240 7.44 4.00 20.28
CA ALA A 240 7.64 3.46 21.62
C ALA A 240 6.81 2.20 21.86
N ARG A 241 5.61 2.14 21.27
CA ARG A 241 4.77 0.94 21.31
C ARG A 241 5.41 -0.23 20.57
N VAL A 242 5.96 -0.01 19.38
CA VAL A 242 6.64 -1.06 18.61
C VAL A 242 7.88 -1.55 19.34
N GLU A 243 8.69 -0.64 19.87
CA GLU A 243 9.86 -0.98 20.71
C GLU A 243 9.46 -1.84 21.92
N ALA A 244 8.35 -1.49 22.58
CA ALA A 244 7.82 -2.30 23.69
C ALA A 244 7.39 -3.71 23.25
N MET A 245 6.81 -3.85 22.04
CA MET A 245 6.42 -5.15 21.48
C MET A 245 7.65 -5.99 21.12
N VAL A 246 8.68 -5.41 20.52
CA VAL A 246 9.94 -6.08 20.21
C VAL A 246 10.62 -6.54 21.51
N ALA A 247 10.77 -5.65 22.49
CA ALA A 247 11.35 -5.99 23.78
C ALA A 247 10.56 -7.07 24.54
N ALA A 248 9.24 -7.09 24.39
CA ALA A 248 8.42 -8.16 24.98
C ALA A 248 8.67 -9.52 24.29
N HIS A 249 8.78 -9.52 22.96
CA HIS A 249 9.13 -10.71 22.17
C HIS A 249 10.50 -11.25 22.59
N ASP A 250 11.53 -10.39 22.65
CA ASP A 250 12.90 -10.79 23.00
C ASP A 250 12.96 -11.41 24.41
N ARG A 251 12.24 -10.82 25.38
CA ARG A 251 12.16 -11.42 26.74
C ARG A 251 11.53 -12.80 26.74
N VAL A 252 10.42 -12.99 26.01
CA VAL A 252 9.75 -14.29 25.93
C VAL A 252 10.63 -15.31 25.22
N HIS A 253 11.32 -14.89 24.16
CA HIS A 253 12.21 -15.76 23.41
C HIS A 253 13.43 -16.18 24.25
N ALA A 254 14.08 -15.23 24.94
CA ALA A 254 15.17 -15.54 25.85
C ALA A 254 14.76 -16.52 26.97
N ALA A 255 13.57 -16.34 27.56
CA ALA A 255 13.05 -17.25 28.56
C ALA A 255 12.80 -18.67 28.02
N ARG A 256 12.26 -18.78 26.78
CA ARG A 256 12.09 -20.08 26.10
C ARG A 256 13.43 -20.78 25.85
N GLN A 257 14.43 -20.05 25.34
CA GLN A 257 15.76 -20.59 25.10
C GLN A 257 16.41 -21.11 26.39
N GLN A 258 16.36 -20.32 27.47
CA GLN A 258 16.88 -20.76 28.78
C GLN A 258 16.19 -22.02 29.28
N ALA A 259 14.87 -22.12 29.10
CA ALA A 259 14.11 -23.34 29.48
C ALA A 259 14.50 -24.54 28.61
N GLU A 260 14.69 -24.37 27.32
CA GLU A 260 15.15 -25.41 26.38
C GLU A 260 16.58 -25.87 26.70
N GLU A 261 17.48 -24.92 27.00
CA GLU A 261 18.86 -25.23 27.40
C GLU A 261 18.91 -26.02 28.70
N ALA A 262 18.11 -25.59 29.69
CA ALA A 262 17.98 -26.32 30.96
C ALA A 262 17.42 -27.74 30.75
N LEU A 263 16.45 -27.91 29.85
CA LEU A 263 15.89 -29.21 29.49
C LEU A 263 16.94 -30.08 28.79
N ARG A 264 17.65 -29.53 27.79
CA ARG A 264 18.72 -30.24 27.10
C ARG A 264 19.88 -30.64 28.03
N GLU A 265 20.22 -29.75 28.97
CA GLU A 265 21.23 -30.08 29.99
C GLU A 265 20.75 -31.19 30.92
N ALA A 266 19.48 -31.13 31.35
CA ALA A 266 18.87 -32.24 32.14
C ALA A 266 18.81 -33.55 31.33
N GLU A 267 18.55 -33.50 30.03
CA GLU A 267 18.59 -34.66 29.13
C GLU A 267 20.02 -35.15 28.90
N ARG A 268 21.01 -34.24 28.73
CA ARG A 268 22.44 -34.61 28.66
C ARG A 268 22.93 -35.25 29.91
N LEU A 269 22.57 -34.72 31.06
CA LEU A 269 22.89 -35.33 32.36
C LEU A 269 22.25 -36.72 32.52
N ARG A 270 21.07 -36.95 31.92
CA ARG A 270 20.43 -38.27 31.84
C ARG A 270 21.04 -39.15 30.74
N ALA A 271 21.57 -38.53 29.64
CA ALA A 271 22.11 -39.24 28.48
C ALA A 271 23.64 -39.25 28.45
N SER A 272 24.33 -38.78 29.50
CA SER A 272 25.77 -38.94 29.64
C SER A 272 26.18 -40.44 29.70
N GLU A 273 25.21 -41.30 29.46
CA GLU A 273 25.32 -42.72 29.17
C GLU A 273 25.28 -43.08 27.67
N GLY A 274 25.27 -42.14 26.73
CA GLY A 274 25.46 -42.43 25.28
C GLY A 274 24.94 -41.44 24.21
N GLY A 275 25.80 -40.84 23.39
CA GLY A 275 25.68 -40.68 21.92
C GLY A 275 25.36 -39.33 21.23
N GLU A 276 26.15 -38.97 20.24
CA GLU A 276 26.24 -37.77 19.32
C GLU A 276 25.13 -37.71 18.21
N GLY A 277 24.82 -36.71 17.44
CA GLY A 277 25.15 -35.37 17.02
C GLY A 277 24.91 -35.10 15.53
N ALA A 278 24.47 -33.91 15.02
CA ALA A 278 24.49 -33.47 13.61
C ALA A 278 24.29 -31.94 13.40
N GLN A 279 24.84 -31.42 12.29
CA GLN A 279 25.05 -30.00 11.94
C GLN A 279 24.22 -29.53 10.71
N ALA A 280 24.00 -28.22 10.53
CA ALA A 280 23.42 -27.60 9.34
C ALA A 280 24.07 -26.24 8.96
N ILE A 281 23.84 -25.77 7.75
CA ILE A 281 24.71 -24.88 6.97
C ILE A 281 23.90 -23.74 6.29
N GLY A 282 24.48 -22.58 6.04
CA GLY A 282 23.92 -21.33 5.61
C GLY A 282 24.42 -20.58 4.33
N VAL A 283 24.04 -19.35 3.96
CA VAL A 283 24.11 -18.69 2.61
C VAL A 283 24.47 -17.19 2.53
N PRO A 284 25.19 -16.52 1.53
CA PRO A 284 25.54 -15.09 1.41
C PRO A 284 24.94 -14.18 0.32
N VAL A 285 25.14 -12.87 0.46
CA VAL A 285 24.76 -11.74 -0.41
C VAL A 285 25.92 -10.72 -0.54
N GLY A 286 26.02 -10.00 -1.63
CA GLY A 286 27.13 -9.12 -1.92
C GLY A 286 26.82 -7.70 -2.40
N ILE A 287 27.81 -6.88 -2.51
CA ILE A 287 27.90 -5.43 -2.54
C ILE A 287 28.10 -4.88 -3.97
N ASP A 288 27.41 -3.80 -4.32
CA ASP A 288 27.78 -2.58 -5.05
C ASP A 288 26.53 -1.84 -5.58
N GLY A 289 26.52 -0.50 -5.48
CA GLY A 289 25.38 0.41 -5.70
C GLY A 289 24.77 0.52 -7.11
N GLN A 290 24.98 -0.46 -7.97
CA GLN A 290 24.21 -0.64 -9.22
C GLN A 290 23.28 -1.83 -9.06
N SER A 291 22.10 -1.75 -9.67
CA SER A 291 21.17 -2.88 -9.74
C SER A 291 21.86 -4.04 -10.44
N LEU A 292 22.28 -5.02 -9.65
CA LEU A 292 22.97 -6.22 -10.15
C LEU A 292 22.07 -6.97 -11.13
N SER A 293 22.65 -7.52 -12.20
CA SER A 293 21.90 -8.41 -13.07
C SER A 293 21.41 -9.64 -12.29
N PRO A 294 20.28 -10.24 -12.71
CA PRO A 294 19.76 -11.45 -12.06
C PRO A 294 20.79 -12.59 -11.95
N GLU A 295 21.68 -12.70 -12.94
CA GLU A 295 22.74 -13.69 -12.96
C GLU A 295 23.86 -13.41 -11.94
N GLU A 296 24.18 -12.15 -11.78
CA GLU A 296 25.18 -11.69 -10.81
C GLU A 296 24.70 -11.87 -9.37
N MET A 297 23.40 -11.60 -9.12
CA MET A 297 22.78 -11.90 -7.84
C MET A 297 22.76 -13.39 -7.53
N ALA A 298 22.43 -14.23 -8.50
CA ALA A 298 22.46 -15.68 -8.34
C ALA A 298 23.89 -16.22 -8.13
N ARG A 299 24.91 -15.61 -8.76
CA ARG A 299 26.31 -15.96 -8.53
C ARG A 299 26.74 -15.63 -7.11
N ARG A 300 26.44 -14.43 -6.64
CA ARG A 300 26.78 -13.97 -5.28
C ARG A 300 26.05 -14.79 -4.22
N GLN A 301 24.79 -15.11 -4.45
CA GLN A 301 24.03 -16.00 -3.57
C GLN A 301 24.67 -17.40 -3.49
N ARG A 302 25.11 -18.00 -4.61
CA ARG A 302 25.83 -19.29 -4.61
C ARG A 302 27.18 -19.23 -3.87
N GLU A 303 27.89 -18.12 -3.99
CA GLU A 303 29.16 -17.94 -3.29
C GLU A 303 28.97 -17.83 -1.76
N TRP A 304 27.95 -17.19 -1.32
CA TRP A 304 27.61 -17.18 0.10
C TRP A 304 27.07 -18.52 0.59
N LEU A 305 26.18 -19.19 -0.11
CA LEU A 305 25.82 -20.58 0.24
C LEU A 305 27.03 -21.42 0.61
N ARG A 306 28.14 -21.20 -0.09
CA ARG A 306 29.41 -21.89 0.18
C ARG A 306 30.07 -21.45 1.47
N ARG A 307 30.13 -20.12 1.73
CA ARG A 307 30.72 -19.57 2.96
C ARG A 307 29.88 -19.90 4.19
N ALA A 308 28.61 -19.83 4.07
CA ALA A 308 27.69 -20.06 5.18
C ALA A 308 27.63 -21.54 5.61
N ALA A 309 28.03 -22.46 4.72
CA ALA A 309 28.29 -23.84 5.09
C ALA A 309 29.29 -23.97 6.26
N GLU A 310 30.14 -22.98 6.42
CA GLU A 310 31.23 -22.94 7.41
C GLU A 310 30.89 -22.03 8.61
N MET A 311 29.76 -21.30 8.57
CA MET A 311 29.39 -20.38 9.65
C MET A 311 28.82 -21.09 10.87
N PRO A 312 29.19 -20.69 12.09
CA PRO A 312 28.58 -21.20 13.31
C PRO A 312 27.11 -20.77 13.38
N ARG A 313 26.27 -21.59 14.03
CA ARG A 313 24.87 -21.18 14.31
C ARG A 313 24.85 -19.86 15.06
N PRO A 314 23.88 -18.98 14.73
CA PRO A 314 23.79 -17.71 15.43
C PRO A 314 23.61 -17.94 16.95
N PRO A 315 24.30 -17.13 17.79
CA PRO A 315 24.18 -17.25 19.23
C PRO A 315 22.75 -16.95 19.67
N ALA A 316 22.36 -17.55 20.77
CA ALA A 316 21.13 -17.19 21.47
C ALA A 316 21.20 -15.71 21.88
N GLY A 317 20.27 -14.88 21.38
CA GLY A 317 20.27 -13.45 21.66
C GLY A 317 19.05 -12.74 21.05
N PRO A 318 18.92 -11.43 21.29
CA PRO A 318 17.87 -10.64 20.64
C PRO A 318 18.04 -10.66 19.12
N LEU A 319 16.93 -10.49 18.39
CA LEU A 319 16.97 -10.42 16.93
C LEU A 319 17.88 -9.25 16.48
N PRO A 320 18.73 -9.44 15.46
CA PRO A 320 19.48 -8.35 14.83
C PRO A 320 18.51 -7.48 14.01
N LEU A 321 17.73 -6.66 14.70
CA LEU A 321 16.60 -5.89 14.17
C LEU A 321 16.84 -4.40 14.31
N ALA A 322 16.91 -3.69 13.18
CA ALA A 322 16.91 -2.23 13.13
C ALA A 322 15.48 -1.70 12.94
N LEU A 323 15.08 -0.68 13.72
CA LEU A 323 13.81 0.03 13.57
C LEU A 323 14.05 1.35 12.85
N VAL A 324 13.35 1.59 11.74
CA VAL A 324 13.55 2.78 10.90
C VAL A 324 12.23 3.49 10.66
N ASP A 325 12.20 4.79 10.97
CA ASP A 325 11.02 5.65 10.82
C ASP A 325 10.97 6.28 9.43
N ASP A 326 9.76 6.38 8.87
CA ASP A 326 9.41 7.16 7.65
C ASP A 326 10.31 6.90 6.42
N ALA A 327 10.90 5.71 6.31
CA ALA A 327 11.79 5.32 5.23
C ALA A 327 11.38 3.99 4.58
N THR A 328 10.07 3.79 4.39
CA THR A 328 9.51 2.52 3.92
C THR A 328 10.14 2.05 2.61
N TYR A 329 10.36 2.95 1.63
CA TYR A 329 10.94 2.58 0.35
C TYR A 329 12.44 2.27 0.43
N ASP A 330 13.15 2.95 1.33
CA ASP A 330 14.58 2.68 1.57
C ASP A 330 14.74 1.31 2.25
N VAL A 331 13.88 0.99 3.24
CA VAL A 331 13.83 -0.34 3.85
C VAL A 331 13.51 -1.41 2.81
N MET A 332 12.49 -1.20 1.95
CA MET A 332 12.18 -2.13 0.87
C MET A 332 13.38 -2.29 -0.07
N ALA A 333 14.02 -1.19 -0.49
CA ALA A 333 15.14 -1.21 -1.43
C ALA A 333 16.38 -1.90 -0.86
N ALA A 334 16.64 -1.74 0.44
CA ALA A 334 17.78 -2.37 1.12
C ALA A 334 17.56 -3.85 1.47
N SER A 335 16.32 -4.33 1.48
CA SER A 335 15.98 -5.71 1.80
C SER A 335 16.11 -6.65 0.61
N ASP A 336 16.42 -7.92 0.87
CA ASP A 336 16.41 -8.99 -0.14
C ASP A 336 15.04 -9.62 -0.28
N VAL A 337 14.34 -9.82 0.83
CA VAL A 337 12.98 -10.37 0.93
C VAL A 337 12.17 -9.56 1.95
N LEU A 338 10.86 -9.50 1.77
CA LEU A 338 9.98 -8.76 2.68
C LEU A 338 8.95 -9.68 3.35
N LEU A 339 8.75 -9.49 4.64
CA LEU A 339 7.55 -9.90 5.38
C LEU A 339 6.61 -8.70 5.45
N ILE A 340 5.51 -8.73 4.68
CA ILE A 340 4.72 -7.53 4.44
C ILE A 340 3.22 -7.72 4.69
N CYS A 341 2.62 -6.79 5.43
CA CYS A 341 1.17 -6.71 5.58
C CYS A 341 0.49 -6.43 4.23
N SER A 342 -0.62 -7.11 3.95
CA SER A 342 -1.42 -6.85 2.75
C SER A 342 -1.93 -5.42 2.71
N GLY A 343 -1.79 -4.77 1.56
CA GLY A 343 -2.20 -3.39 1.29
C GLY A 343 -1.47 -2.83 0.07
N THR A 344 -1.53 -1.52 -0.13
CA THR A 344 -0.85 -0.81 -1.23
C THR A 344 0.66 -1.07 -1.23
N ALA A 345 1.26 -1.24 -0.05
CA ALA A 345 2.69 -1.52 0.12
C ALA A 345 3.16 -2.78 -0.64
N THR A 346 2.27 -3.76 -0.87
CA THR A 346 2.62 -4.96 -1.65
C THR A 346 2.88 -4.64 -3.13
N LEU A 347 2.18 -3.65 -3.70
CA LEU A 347 2.44 -3.18 -5.05
C LEU A 347 3.68 -2.29 -5.10
N GLU A 348 3.90 -1.48 -4.07
CA GLU A 348 5.11 -0.66 -3.93
C GLU A 348 6.36 -1.55 -3.87
N ALA A 349 6.32 -2.63 -3.08
CA ALA A 349 7.38 -3.64 -3.02
C ALA A 349 7.60 -4.35 -4.36
N ALA A 350 6.51 -4.67 -5.09
CA ALA A 350 6.59 -5.24 -6.43
C ALA A 350 7.28 -4.29 -7.42
N ILE A 351 6.96 -2.99 -7.39
CA ILE A 351 7.60 -1.96 -8.24
C ILE A 351 9.11 -1.90 -7.98
N LEU A 352 9.55 -2.11 -6.74
CA LEU A 352 10.97 -2.21 -6.39
C LEU A 352 11.57 -3.59 -6.69
N GLY A 353 10.80 -4.51 -7.28
CA GLY A 353 11.25 -5.86 -7.65
C GLY A 353 11.59 -6.75 -6.46
N LYS A 354 10.97 -6.50 -5.30
CA LYS A 354 11.29 -7.21 -4.05
C LYS A 354 10.41 -8.44 -3.86
N PRO A 355 10.98 -9.66 -3.83
CA PRO A 355 10.29 -10.85 -3.38
C PRO A 355 9.72 -10.63 -1.97
N MET A 356 8.53 -11.17 -1.71
CA MET A 356 7.84 -10.92 -0.46
C MET A 356 6.97 -12.10 -0.05
N VAL A 357 6.69 -12.18 1.23
CA VAL A 357 5.62 -13.02 1.80
C VAL A 357 4.56 -12.09 2.36
N ILE A 358 3.38 -12.14 1.78
CA ILE A 358 2.25 -11.28 2.15
C ILE A 358 1.48 -11.96 3.27
N LEU A 359 1.19 -11.22 4.34
CA LEU A 359 0.34 -11.72 5.41
C LEU A 359 -0.80 -10.77 5.72
N TYR A 360 -1.89 -11.36 6.21
CA TYR A 360 -3.03 -10.62 6.74
C TYR A 360 -3.73 -11.38 7.85
N ARG A 361 -3.94 -10.71 8.97
CA ARG A 361 -4.73 -11.22 10.11
C ARG A 361 -5.74 -10.18 10.54
N MET A 362 -6.99 -10.58 10.61
CA MET A 362 -8.00 -9.84 11.37
C MET A 362 -7.90 -10.26 12.83
N GLY A 363 -8.23 -9.35 13.75
CA GLY A 363 -8.14 -9.64 15.18
C GLY A 363 -8.88 -10.91 15.59
N THR A 364 -8.33 -11.59 16.59
CA THR A 364 -8.78 -12.90 17.07
C THR A 364 -10.04 -12.86 17.94
N ASN A 365 -10.59 -11.67 18.23
CA ASN A 365 -11.82 -11.56 19.01
C ASN A 365 -13.03 -12.15 18.25
N ALA A 366 -14.06 -12.58 18.99
CA ALA A 366 -15.24 -13.24 18.44
C ALA A 366 -15.92 -12.43 17.32
N VAL A 367 -15.96 -11.10 17.45
CA VAL A 367 -16.57 -10.19 16.44
C VAL A 367 -15.81 -10.26 15.12
N ASN A 368 -14.49 -10.20 15.15
CA ASN A 368 -13.65 -10.27 13.95
C ASN A 368 -13.69 -11.66 13.30
N ARG A 369 -13.79 -12.74 14.08
CA ARG A 369 -13.99 -14.10 13.55
C ARG A 369 -15.33 -14.23 12.84
N VAL A 370 -16.42 -13.77 13.43
CA VAL A 370 -17.75 -13.76 12.78
C VAL A 370 -17.71 -12.91 11.52
N GLN A 371 -17.14 -11.72 11.59
CA GLN A 371 -16.98 -10.85 10.42
C GLN A 371 -16.18 -11.54 9.29
N TYR A 372 -15.07 -12.20 9.60
CA TYR A 372 -14.29 -12.94 8.62
C TYR A 372 -15.11 -14.06 7.96
N VAL A 373 -15.86 -14.85 8.74
CA VAL A 373 -16.72 -15.92 8.21
C VAL A 373 -17.79 -15.37 7.27
N LEU A 374 -18.39 -14.23 7.61
CA LEU A 374 -19.40 -13.57 6.78
C LEU A 374 -18.82 -13.02 5.46
N VAL A 375 -17.61 -12.46 5.52
CA VAL A 375 -16.96 -11.83 4.36
C VAL A 375 -16.19 -12.85 3.51
N LYS A 376 -15.75 -13.97 4.09
CA LYS A 376 -14.90 -15.00 3.43
C LYS A 376 -15.46 -15.48 2.09
N LYS A 377 -16.78 -15.62 1.96
CA LYS A 377 -17.42 -16.04 0.70
C LYS A 377 -17.28 -15.02 -0.43
N ASN A 378 -17.08 -13.74 -0.09
CA ASN A 378 -16.97 -12.63 -1.03
C ASN A 378 -15.55 -12.07 -1.15
N LEU A 379 -14.57 -12.67 -0.42
CA LEU A 379 -13.17 -12.28 -0.58
C LEU A 379 -12.68 -12.76 -1.96
N PRO A 380 -11.88 -11.96 -2.64
CA PRO A 380 -11.18 -12.41 -3.83
C PRO A 380 -10.24 -13.57 -3.47
N ARG A 381 -9.86 -14.36 -4.47
CA ARG A 381 -8.92 -15.49 -4.31
C ARG A 381 -7.59 -15.05 -3.68
N PHE A 382 -7.14 -13.86 -4.02
CA PHE A 382 -5.92 -13.22 -3.51
C PHE A 382 -6.25 -11.88 -2.87
N ILE A 383 -5.43 -11.42 -1.94
CA ILE A 383 -5.56 -10.13 -1.27
C ILE A 383 -4.38 -9.18 -1.52
N GLY A 384 -3.24 -9.73 -1.89
CA GLY A 384 -2.06 -8.96 -2.28
C GLY A 384 -2.19 -8.46 -3.72
N LEU A 385 -1.93 -7.19 -3.93
CA LEU A 385 -2.08 -6.58 -5.26
C LEU A 385 -1.28 -7.29 -6.36
N PRO A 386 -0.02 -7.76 -6.16
CA PRO A 386 0.70 -8.49 -7.19
C PRO A 386 -0.04 -9.74 -7.66
N ASN A 387 -0.57 -10.54 -6.74
CA ASN A 387 -1.31 -11.77 -7.06
C ASN A 387 -2.67 -11.47 -7.68
N LEU A 388 -3.37 -10.44 -7.18
CA LEU A 388 -4.62 -9.95 -7.77
C LEU A 388 -4.45 -9.50 -9.22
N LEU A 389 -3.39 -8.77 -9.52
CA LEU A 389 -3.11 -8.26 -10.86
C LEU A 389 -2.70 -9.38 -11.82
N ALA A 390 -1.93 -10.35 -11.33
CA ALA A 390 -1.50 -11.52 -12.08
C ALA A 390 -2.62 -12.55 -12.25
N ASP A 391 -3.69 -12.50 -11.44
CA ASP A 391 -4.72 -13.54 -11.29
C ASP A 391 -4.15 -14.94 -10.97
N ARG A 392 -2.96 -14.96 -10.36
CA ARG A 392 -2.27 -16.15 -9.86
C ARG A 392 -1.36 -15.80 -8.70
N GLU A 393 -0.94 -16.80 -7.94
CA GLU A 393 0.07 -16.60 -6.89
C GLU A 393 1.44 -16.37 -7.55
N VAL A 394 1.95 -15.15 -7.46
CA VAL A 394 3.32 -14.77 -7.88
C VAL A 394 4.23 -14.59 -6.67
N VAL A 395 3.66 -14.33 -5.52
CA VAL A 395 4.32 -14.31 -4.21
C VAL A 395 3.43 -14.99 -3.18
N PRO A 396 3.99 -15.68 -2.18
CA PRO A 396 3.19 -16.38 -1.15
C PRO A 396 2.29 -15.44 -0.37
N GLU A 397 1.03 -15.85 -0.17
CA GLU A 397 0.08 -15.18 0.74
C GLU A 397 -0.28 -16.10 1.91
N ARG A 398 -0.25 -15.56 3.11
CA ARG A 398 -0.63 -16.24 4.34
C ARG A 398 -1.71 -15.46 5.05
N ILE A 399 -2.93 -16.01 5.02
CA ILE A 399 -4.13 -15.31 5.50
C ILE A 399 -4.67 -16.03 6.72
N GLN A 400 -4.97 -15.27 7.79
CA GLN A 400 -5.59 -15.76 9.03
C GLN A 400 -4.83 -16.94 9.64
N ASP A 401 -5.41 -18.14 9.63
CA ASP A 401 -4.85 -19.33 10.24
C ASP A 401 -3.57 -19.82 9.54
N ALA A 402 -3.38 -19.51 8.27
CA ALA A 402 -2.15 -19.79 7.52
C ALA A 402 -1.00 -18.82 7.85
N ALA A 403 -1.28 -17.67 8.49
CA ALA A 403 -0.27 -16.73 8.94
C ALA A 403 0.35 -17.20 10.27
N THR A 404 1.02 -18.34 10.24
CA THR A 404 1.80 -18.90 11.36
C THR A 404 3.26 -18.47 11.24
N PRO A 405 4.06 -18.51 12.32
CA PRO A 405 5.50 -18.23 12.25
C PRO A 405 6.21 -19.06 11.17
N ASP A 406 6.02 -20.37 11.15
CA ASP A 406 6.62 -21.26 10.15
C ASP A 406 6.05 -21.00 8.76
N GLY A 407 4.74 -20.80 8.63
CA GLY A 407 4.10 -20.48 7.34
C GLY A 407 4.61 -19.20 6.68
N LEU A 408 5.13 -18.26 7.47
CA LEU A 408 5.79 -17.03 7.00
C LEU A 408 7.29 -17.26 6.78
N ALA A 409 7.95 -17.99 7.69
CA ALA A 409 9.39 -18.18 7.65
C ALA A 409 9.83 -19.06 6.47
N GLU A 410 9.15 -20.20 6.22
CA GLU A 410 9.54 -21.15 5.18
C GLU A 410 9.71 -20.49 3.80
N PRO A 411 8.73 -19.71 3.26
CA PRO A 411 8.94 -19.06 1.96
C PRO A 411 10.06 -18.02 1.95
N VAL A 412 10.31 -17.33 3.08
CA VAL A 412 11.46 -16.39 3.17
C VAL A 412 12.77 -17.15 3.12
N ILE A 413 12.87 -18.25 3.86
CA ILE A 413 14.05 -19.12 3.87
C ILE A 413 14.29 -19.68 2.46
N ASP A 414 13.23 -20.16 1.80
CA ASP A 414 13.31 -20.65 0.41
C ASP A 414 13.87 -19.57 -0.53
N TYR A 415 13.38 -18.32 -0.45
CA TYR A 415 13.90 -17.22 -1.26
C TYR A 415 15.38 -16.93 -0.96
N LEU A 416 15.78 -16.99 0.30
CA LEU A 416 17.17 -16.74 0.69
C LEU A 416 18.09 -17.89 0.33
N LEU A 417 17.63 -19.15 0.40
CA LEU A 417 18.45 -20.34 0.19
C LEU A 417 18.39 -20.88 -1.24
N GLU A 418 17.35 -20.56 -2.01
CA GLU A 418 17.15 -21.05 -3.38
C GLU A 418 17.22 -19.89 -4.38
N PRO A 419 18.38 -19.59 -4.99
CA PRO A 419 18.56 -18.49 -5.93
C PRO A 419 17.57 -18.50 -7.10
N GLU A 420 17.17 -19.67 -7.54
CA GLU A 420 16.24 -19.87 -8.66
C GLU A 420 14.82 -19.42 -8.29
N ARG A 421 14.38 -19.69 -7.06
CA ARG A 421 13.07 -19.20 -6.56
C ARG A 421 13.03 -17.69 -6.44
N MET A 422 14.09 -17.09 -5.92
CA MET A 422 14.20 -15.63 -5.85
C MET A 422 14.19 -15.00 -7.24
N LEU A 423 14.95 -15.55 -8.17
CA LEU A 423 15.00 -15.10 -9.56
C LEU A 423 13.63 -15.22 -10.24
N GLN A 424 12.94 -16.35 -10.04
CA GLN A 424 11.60 -16.55 -10.60
C GLN A 424 10.60 -15.54 -10.03
N ALA A 425 10.58 -15.34 -8.72
CA ALA A 425 9.71 -14.34 -8.08
C ALA A 425 9.94 -12.92 -8.65
N ARG A 426 11.19 -12.51 -8.86
CA ARG A 426 11.50 -11.22 -9.48
C ARG A 426 11.01 -11.10 -10.91
N LYS A 427 11.14 -12.16 -11.72
CA LYS A 427 10.59 -12.21 -13.10
C LYS A 427 9.06 -12.11 -13.09
N ASP A 428 8.41 -12.82 -12.19
CA ASP A 428 6.95 -12.78 -12.05
C ASP A 428 6.48 -11.39 -11.62
N LEU A 429 7.17 -10.74 -10.67
CA LEU A 429 6.89 -9.37 -10.26
C LEU A 429 7.10 -8.39 -11.42
N GLN A 430 8.17 -8.54 -12.20
CA GLN A 430 8.42 -7.71 -13.39
C GLN A 430 7.28 -7.82 -14.41
N ALA A 431 6.75 -9.01 -14.61
CA ALA A 431 5.58 -9.23 -15.48
C ALA A 431 4.33 -8.51 -14.92
N VAL A 432 4.13 -8.49 -13.61
CA VAL A 432 3.04 -7.71 -12.98
C VAL A 432 3.23 -6.21 -13.17
N ILE A 433 4.45 -5.71 -12.98
CA ILE A 433 4.75 -4.28 -13.12
C ILE A 433 4.49 -3.81 -14.56
N SER A 434 4.78 -4.64 -15.56
CA SER A 434 4.51 -4.28 -16.96
C SER A 434 3.01 -4.04 -17.26
N LEU A 435 2.11 -4.57 -16.42
CA LEU A 435 0.66 -4.31 -16.52
C LEU A 435 0.26 -2.91 -16.02
N LEU A 436 1.13 -2.24 -15.27
CA LEU A 436 0.85 -0.91 -14.70
C LEU A 436 1.03 0.23 -15.71
N GLY A 437 1.51 -0.07 -16.91
CA GLY A 437 1.81 0.92 -17.93
C GLY A 437 3.13 1.65 -17.71
N GLU A 438 3.22 2.87 -18.21
CA GLU A 438 4.42 3.71 -18.15
C GLU A 438 4.32 4.78 -17.07
N LYS A 439 5.47 5.29 -16.60
CA LYS A 439 5.57 6.48 -15.76
C LYS A 439 4.83 7.69 -16.36
N GLY A 440 4.54 8.70 -15.54
CA GLY A 440 3.82 9.90 -15.96
C GLY A 440 2.30 9.75 -15.90
N GLY A 441 1.78 8.78 -15.14
CA GLY A 441 0.34 8.55 -14.97
C GLY A 441 -0.40 9.77 -14.45
N ALA A 442 0.15 10.46 -13.45
CA ALA A 442 -0.45 11.67 -12.90
C ALA A 442 -0.46 12.83 -13.92
N ALA A 443 0.57 12.97 -14.75
CA ALA A 443 0.62 14.01 -15.78
C ALA A 443 -0.46 13.78 -16.87
N ARG A 444 -0.65 12.52 -17.30
CA ARG A 444 -1.72 12.16 -18.25
C ARG A 444 -3.10 12.38 -17.64
N ALA A 445 -3.31 12.01 -16.39
CA ALA A 445 -4.56 12.29 -15.68
C ALA A 445 -4.82 13.79 -15.52
N ALA A 446 -3.79 14.58 -15.20
CA ALA A 446 -3.89 16.03 -15.10
C ALA A 446 -4.32 16.67 -16.42
N ALA A 447 -3.74 16.23 -17.55
CA ALA A 447 -4.12 16.71 -18.87
C ALA A 447 -5.60 16.42 -19.19
N LEU A 448 -6.09 15.21 -18.87
CA LEU A 448 -7.50 14.85 -19.04
C LEU A 448 -8.43 15.68 -18.15
N ALA A 449 -8.05 15.89 -16.88
CA ALA A 449 -8.85 16.70 -15.94
C ALA A 449 -8.94 18.17 -16.38
N VAL A 450 -7.83 18.73 -16.87
CA VAL A 450 -7.79 20.11 -17.42
C VAL A 450 -8.66 20.22 -18.67
N ASP A 451 -8.53 19.30 -19.61
CA ASP A 451 -9.31 19.29 -20.84
C ASP A 451 -10.82 19.13 -20.55
N LEU A 452 -11.21 18.28 -19.61
CA LEU A 452 -12.60 18.14 -19.16
C LEU A 452 -13.16 19.46 -18.62
N ALA A 453 -12.41 20.14 -17.75
CA ALA A 453 -12.83 21.41 -17.17
C ALA A 453 -12.96 22.52 -18.22
N GLU A 454 -12.08 22.53 -19.23
CA GLU A 454 -12.15 23.51 -20.31
C GLU A 454 -13.28 23.26 -21.29
N ARG A 455 -13.60 21.99 -21.58
CA ARG A 455 -14.77 21.61 -22.39
C ARG A 455 -16.07 21.99 -21.70
N GLY A 456 -16.22 21.72 -20.42
CA GLY A 456 -17.38 22.13 -19.62
C GLY A 456 -17.62 23.64 -19.66
N ARG A 457 -16.54 24.45 -19.64
CA ARG A 457 -16.64 25.92 -19.83
C ARG A 457 -17.10 26.35 -21.22
N ARG A 458 -16.69 25.64 -22.27
CA ARG A 458 -17.07 25.96 -23.67
C ARG A 458 -18.52 25.59 -23.96
N GLN A 459 -19.09 24.64 -23.26
CA GLN A 459 -20.48 24.21 -23.40
C GLN A 459 -21.46 25.05 -22.57
N GLN A 460 -21.00 25.91 -21.66
CA GLN A 460 -21.82 26.92 -21.02
C GLN A 460 -22.05 28.07 -22.03
N PRO A 461 -23.26 28.19 -22.68
CA PRO A 461 -23.49 29.27 -23.62
C PRO A 461 -23.41 30.61 -22.88
N GLN A 462 -22.84 31.60 -23.53
CA GLN A 462 -23.03 33.01 -23.19
C GLN A 462 -24.52 33.39 -23.37
N GLN A 463 -25.42 32.75 -22.65
CA GLN A 463 -26.85 33.11 -22.59
C GLN A 463 -27.14 33.82 -21.27
N ARG A 464 -26.75 35.09 -21.21
CA ARG A 464 -27.46 36.15 -20.52
C ARG A 464 -27.15 37.49 -21.19
N GLY A 465 -27.48 37.58 -22.46
CA GLY A 465 -27.83 38.83 -23.08
C GLY A 465 -29.16 39.27 -22.50
N ALA A 466 -29.23 40.48 -21.98
CA ALA A 466 -30.43 41.06 -21.39
C ALA A 466 -31.64 41.00 -22.38
N PRO A 467 -32.88 40.81 -21.88
CA PRO A 467 -34.06 40.96 -22.72
C PRO A 467 -34.12 42.41 -23.18
N GLY A 468 -33.98 42.60 -24.49
CA GLY A 468 -34.23 43.87 -25.14
C GLY A 468 -35.64 44.32 -24.88
N THR A 469 -35.77 45.45 -24.23
CA THR A 469 -37.00 46.24 -24.17
C THR A 469 -37.35 46.64 -25.61
N ASN A 470 -38.23 45.90 -26.25
CA ASN A 470 -38.96 46.41 -27.42
C ASN A 470 -40.23 47.08 -26.89
N GLY A 471 -40.19 48.41 -27.05
CA GLY A 471 -41.28 49.32 -26.79
C GLY A 471 -42.55 48.97 -27.57
N ALA A 472 -43.62 49.14 -26.89
CA ALA A 472 -44.94 49.28 -27.50
C ALA A 472 -45.00 50.55 -28.34
N ASP A 473 -45.44 50.44 -29.55
CA ASP A 473 -46.21 51.51 -30.18
C ASP A 473 -47.20 50.92 -31.20
N GLY A 474 -48.42 51.23 -30.96
CA GLY A 474 -49.38 51.82 -31.87
C GLY A 474 -50.17 50.90 -32.82
N ARG A 475 -51.35 50.64 -32.43
CA ARG A 475 -52.71 50.79 -33.04
C ARG A 475 -53.62 49.58 -32.84
#